data_cb67a13285fe9c60b8715f58a6903f87
#
_entry.id   cb67a13285fe9c60b8715f58a6903f87
#
_cell.length_a   1.000
_cell.length_b   1.000
_cell.length_c   1.000
_cell.angle_alpha   90.00
_cell.angle_beta   90.00
_cell.angle_gamma   90.00
#
_symmetry.space_group_name_H-M   'P 1'
#
loop_
_entity.id
_entity.type
_entity.pdbx_description
1 polymer ?
#
loop_
_entity_poly.entity_id
_entity_poly.type
_entity_poly.pdbx_seq_one_letter_code
_entity_poly.pdbx_strand_id
1 'polypeptide(L)' 'MHLQINLNIRANYADADELSKEIARVIAKTEKELNKRNIPHCSEYAVNIEGYRAGD' A
#
# COMPACT_ATOMS: atom_id res chain seq x y z
N MET A 1 11.93 11.13 11.23
CA MET A 1 10.64 11.40 10.57
C MET A 1 9.73 10.21 10.70
N HIS A 2 8.51 10.45 11.09
CA HIS A 2 7.52 9.39 11.20
C HIS A 2 6.56 9.46 10.02
N LEU A 3 6.43 8.35 9.30
CA LEU A 3 5.52 8.23 8.17
C LEU A 3 4.36 7.32 8.54
N GLN A 4 3.16 7.80 8.37
CA GLN A 4 1.97 7.01 8.58
C GLN A 4 1.11 7.09 7.32
N ILE A 5 0.85 5.94 6.72
CA ILE A 5 0.05 5.86 5.51
C ILE A 5 -1.13 4.94 5.75
N ASN A 6 -2.33 5.48 5.60
CA ASN A 6 -3.56 4.73 5.71
C ASN A 6 -4.27 4.75 4.37
N LEU A 7 -4.47 3.57 3.79
CA LEU A 7 -5.17 3.44 2.51
C LEU A 7 -6.38 2.55 2.68
N ASN A 8 -7.52 3.07 2.26
CA ASN A 8 -8.77 2.30 2.21
C ASN A 8 -9.23 2.27 0.76
N ILE A 9 -9.23 1.09 0.18
CA ILE A 9 -9.53 0.93 -1.23
C ILE A 9 -10.66 -0.07 -1.40
N ARG A 10 -11.62 0.28 -2.26
CA ARG A 10 -12.68 -0.64 -2.68
C ARG A 10 -12.40 -1.04 -4.11
N ALA A 11 -12.31 -2.32 -4.36
CA ALA A 11 -11.99 -2.84 -5.67
C ALA A 11 -12.86 -4.06 -5.98
N ASN A 12 -13.00 -4.36 -7.27
CA ASN A 12 -13.66 -5.59 -7.68
C ASN A 12 -12.92 -6.76 -7.02
N TYR A 13 -13.68 -7.71 -6.50
CA TYR A 13 -13.11 -8.86 -5.79
C TYR A 13 -12.02 -9.56 -6.59
N ALA A 14 -12.21 -9.66 -7.91
CA ALA A 14 -11.23 -10.30 -8.78
C ALA A 14 -9.90 -9.53 -8.86
N ASP A 15 -9.93 -8.23 -8.65
CA ASP A 15 -8.74 -7.37 -8.77
C ASP A 15 -8.06 -7.06 -7.44
N ALA A 16 -8.72 -7.39 -6.33
CA ALA A 16 -8.24 -7.02 -5.00
C ALA A 16 -6.87 -7.60 -4.69
N ASP A 17 -6.62 -8.85 -5.08
CA ASP A 17 -5.35 -9.53 -4.83
C ASP A 17 -4.21 -8.89 -5.62
N GLU A 18 -4.44 -8.60 -6.88
CA GLU A 18 -3.44 -7.96 -7.73
C GLU A 18 -3.15 -6.55 -7.26
N LEU A 19 -4.17 -5.82 -6.86
CA LEU A 19 -4.03 -4.47 -6.32
C LEU A 19 -3.18 -4.48 -5.04
N SER A 20 -3.39 -5.47 -4.18
CA SER A 20 -2.59 -5.64 -2.97
C SER A 20 -1.11 -5.81 -3.29
N LYS A 21 -0.80 -6.58 -4.31
CA LYS A 21 0.58 -6.78 -4.76
C LYS A 21 1.21 -5.51 -5.29
N GLU A 22 0.45 -4.73 -6.04
CA GLU A 22 0.93 -3.46 -6.58
C GLU A 22 1.23 -2.46 -5.48
N ILE A 23 0.37 -2.38 -4.48
CA ILE A 23 0.58 -1.50 -3.33
C ILE A 23 1.84 -1.90 -2.57
N ALA A 24 2.05 -3.19 -2.38
CA ALA A 24 3.25 -3.70 -1.71
C ALA A 24 4.52 -3.30 -2.47
N ARG A 25 4.49 -3.32 -3.79
CA ARG A 25 5.63 -2.90 -4.63
C ARG A 25 5.92 -1.41 -4.45
N VAL A 26 4.89 -0.58 -4.44
CA VAL A 26 5.05 0.86 -4.27
C VAL A 26 5.65 1.19 -2.91
N ILE A 27 5.17 0.52 -1.87
CA ILE A 27 5.69 0.70 -0.51
C ILE A 27 7.16 0.30 -0.45
N ALA A 28 7.51 -0.86 -1.00
CA ALA A 28 8.89 -1.34 -1.01
C ALA A 28 9.82 -0.38 -1.77
N LYS A 29 9.36 0.15 -2.88
CA LYS A 29 10.12 1.10 -3.68
C LYS A 29 10.35 2.40 -2.92
N THR A 30 9.34 2.89 -2.22
CA THR A 30 9.44 4.09 -1.42
C THR A 30 10.44 3.93 -0.28
N GLU A 31 10.37 2.80 0.45
CA GLU A 31 11.31 2.50 1.52
C GLU A 31 12.74 2.44 1.01
N LYS A 32 12.94 1.79 -0.12
CA LYS A 32 14.25 1.68 -0.74
C LYS A 32 14.83 3.05 -1.09
N GLU A 33 14.00 3.94 -1.61
CA GLU A 33 14.42 5.28 -1.97
C GLU A 33 14.79 6.11 -0.73
N LEU A 34 14.03 6.00 0.33
CA LEU A 34 14.31 6.69 1.58
C LEU A 34 15.64 6.23 2.18
N ASN A 35 15.90 4.92 2.14
CA ASN A 35 17.16 4.36 2.63
C ASN A 35 18.34 4.81 1.78
N LYS A 36 18.15 4.88 0.48
CA LYS A 36 19.17 5.32 -0.45
C LYS A 36 19.60 6.76 -0.20
N ARG A 37 18.65 7.60 0.18
CA ARG A 37 18.91 9.00 0.50
C ARG A 37 19.37 9.22 1.93
N ASN A 38 19.50 8.15 2.70
CA ASN A 38 19.89 8.21 4.11
C ASN A 38 18.96 9.09 4.94
N ILE A 39 17.67 8.98 4.68
CA ILE A 39 16.66 9.70 5.43
C ILE A 39 16.21 8.81 6.60
N PRO A 40 16.53 9.18 7.85
CA PRO A 40 16.06 8.42 9.00
C PRO A 40 14.53 8.52 9.09
N HIS A 41 13.88 7.37 9.17
CA HIS A 41 12.42 7.35 9.22
C HIS A 41 11.91 6.13 9.97
N CYS A 42 10.70 6.29 10.49
CA CYS A 42 9.92 5.22 11.07
C CYS A 42 8.61 5.17 10.29
N SER A 43 8.22 4.02 9.79
CA SER A 43 7.06 3.91 8.89
C SER A 43 5.99 3.00 9.45
N GLU A 44 4.75 3.43 9.32
CA GLU A 44 3.58 2.61 9.62
C GLU A 44 2.66 2.61 8.42
N TYR A 45 2.26 1.41 7.99
CA TYR A 45 1.35 1.27 6.86
C TYR A 45 0.12 0.50 7.29
N ALA A 46 -1.04 1.09 7.02
CA ALA A 46 -2.31 0.41 7.21
C ALA A 46 -3.03 0.42 5.87
N VAL A 47 -3.09 -0.73 5.22
CA VAL A 47 -3.74 -0.88 3.92
C VAL A 47 -4.93 -1.79 4.08
N ASN A 48 -6.11 -1.28 3.75
CA ASN A 48 -7.34 -2.04 3.78
C ASN A 48 -7.95 -2.06 2.40
N ILE A 49 -8.10 -3.25 1.84
CA ILE A 49 -8.69 -3.42 0.52
C ILE A 49 -9.99 -4.19 0.68
N GLU A 50 -11.09 -3.55 0.36
CA GLU A 50 -12.41 -4.16 0.40
C GLU A 50 -12.76 -4.66 -0.99
N GLY A 51 -12.96 -5.97 -1.10
CA GLY A 51 -13.41 -6.56 -2.35
C GLY A 51 -14.93 -6.53 -2.43
N TYR A 52 -15.45 -6.33 -3.62
CA TYR A 52 -16.88 -6.44 -3.88
C TYR A 52 -17.09 -7.26 -5.15
N ARG A 53 -18.27 -7.86 -5.28
CA ARG A 53 -18.62 -8.60 -6.49
C ARG A 53 -19.31 -7.68 -7.47
N ALA A 54 -18.97 -7.83 -8.74
CA ALA A 54 -19.64 -7.11 -9.81
C ALA A 54 -21.13 -7.47 -9.79
N GLY A 55 -21.98 -6.45 -9.76
CA GLY A 55 -23.41 -6.62 -9.74
C GLY A 55 -24.07 -6.57 -8.37
N ASP A 56 -23.29 -6.45 -7.33
CA ASP A 56 -23.83 -6.25 -5.96
C ASP A 56 -24.19 -4.80 -5.70
#